data_b7eb97ba6b399833363d953698d791b9
#
_entry.id   b7eb97ba6b399833363d953698d791b9
#
_cell.length_a   1.000
_cell.length_b   1.000
_cell.length_c   1.000
_cell.angle_alpha   90.00
_cell.angle_beta   90.00
_cell.angle_gamma   90.00
#
_symmetry.space_group_name_H-M   'P 1'
#
loop_
_entity.id
_entity.type
_entity.pdbx_description
1 polymer ?
#
loop_
_entity_poly.entity_id
_entity_poly.type
_entity_poly.pdbx_seq_one_letter_code
_entity_poly.pdbx_strand_id
1 'polypeptide(L)'
;MGCFVYLLIRMIGLLPRPLLQVLGRLFGLWLFYARSKSRRITEINLARCFPKNTARINHRLTRESLIATCQTALETPAVWCKDGKRLLTWIDNQIGQEYLQAAIAPDKGVLLLVPHIGNWELYNAL
;
A
#
# COMPACT_ATOMS: atom_id res chain seq x y z
N MET A 1 -26.50 3.00 2.63
CA MET A 1 -25.15 2.46 2.86
C MET A 1 -24.06 3.18 2.06
N GLY A 2 -24.23 3.48 0.76
CA GLY A 2 -23.19 4.11 -0.05
C GLY A 2 -22.72 5.49 0.44
N CYS A 3 -23.63 6.35 0.93
CA CYS A 3 -23.28 7.68 1.39
C CYS A 3 -22.37 7.67 2.64
N PHE A 4 -22.59 6.74 3.56
CA PHE A 4 -21.75 6.58 4.76
C PHE A 4 -20.34 6.12 4.41
N VAL A 5 -20.20 5.12 3.54
CA VAL A 5 -18.89 4.62 3.07
C VAL A 5 -18.13 5.73 2.33
N TYR A 6 -18.81 6.46 1.46
CA TYR A 6 -18.22 7.59 0.76
C TYR A 6 -17.70 8.68 1.71
N LEU A 7 -18.50 9.04 2.72
CA LEU A 7 -18.11 10.02 3.74
C LEU A 7 -16.87 9.54 4.52
N LEU A 8 -16.84 8.27 4.91
CA LEU A 8 -15.71 7.67 5.63
C LEU A 8 -14.44 7.71 4.79
N ILE A 9 -14.51 7.33 3.51
CA ILE A 9 -13.37 7.41 2.57
C ILE A 9 -12.85 8.84 2.48
N ARG A 10 -13.75 9.82 2.34
CA ARG A 10 -13.36 11.23 2.28
C ARG A 10 -12.72 11.73 3.57
N MET A 11 -13.27 11.35 4.73
CA MET A 11 -12.71 11.73 6.03
C MET A 11 -11.30 11.19 6.21
N ILE A 12 -11.07 9.91 5.89
CA ILE A 12 -9.73 9.30 5.93
C ILE A 12 -8.81 9.98 4.90
N GLY A 13 -9.32 10.24 3.69
CA GLY A 13 -8.57 10.89 2.62
C GLY A 13 -8.07 12.30 2.93
N LEU A 14 -8.72 13.02 3.84
CA LEU A 14 -8.29 14.36 4.29
C LEU A 14 -7.09 14.33 5.24
N LEU A 15 -6.85 13.18 5.89
CA LEU A 15 -5.77 13.07 6.87
C LEU A 15 -4.38 13.23 6.23
N PRO A 16 -3.42 13.81 6.96
CA PRO A 16 -2.03 13.89 6.50
C PRO A 16 -1.37 12.51 6.49
N ARG A 17 -0.49 12.27 5.51
CA ARG A 17 0.21 10.98 5.34
C ARG A 17 0.86 10.45 6.62
N PRO A 18 1.60 11.25 7.41
CA PRO A 18 2.22 10.74 8.64
C PRO A 18 1.21 10.16 9.63
N LEU A 19 0.02 10.77 9.74
CA LEU A 19 -1.03 10.27 10.62
C LEU A 19 -1.60 8.94 10.12
N LEU A 20 -1.83 8.81 8.80
CA LEU A 20 -2.27 7.55 8.17
C LEU A 20 -1.25 6.43 8.41
N GLN A 21 0.04 6.74 8.29
CA GLN A 21 1.13 5.80 8.56
C GLN A 21 1.14 5.33 10.02
N VAL A 22 0.97 6.24 10.97
CA VAL A 22 0.92 5.89 12.40
C VAL A 22 -0.32 5.04 12.71
N LEU A 23 -1.50 5.44 12.23
CA LEU A 23 -2.73 4.68 12.42
C LEU A 23 -2.64 3.29 11.78
N GLY A 24 -2.10 3.19 10.56
CA GLY A 24 -1.87 1.92 9.87
C GLY A 24 -0.93 1.01 10.65
N ARG A 25 0.15 1.57 11.20
CA ARG A 25 1.07 0.83 12.06
C ARG A 25 0.39 0.29 13.31
N LEU A 26 -0.37 1.14 14.00
CA LEU A 26 -1.09 0.72 15.22
C LEU A 26 -2.12 -0.37 14.92
N PHE A 27 -2.86 -0.24 13.83
CA PHE A 27 -3.85 -1.24 13.41
C PHE A 27 -3.18 -2.55 12.98
N GLY A 28 -2.07 -2.51 12.26
CA GLY A 28 -1.29 -3.69 11.89
C GLY A 28 -0.71 -4.42 13.11
N LEU A 29 -0.21 -3.67 14.10
CA LEU A 29 0.23 -4.23 15.37
C LEU A 29 -0.93 -4.88 16.14
N TRP A 30 -2.09 -4.22 16.18
CA TRP A 30 -3.29 -4.78 16.80
C TRP A 30 -3.70 -6.10 16.13
N LEU A 31 -3.75 -6.16 14.79
CA LEU A 31 -4.05 -7.40 14.06
C LEU A 31 -3.04 -8.52 14.37
N PHE A 32 -1.79 -8.15 14.56
CA PHE A 32 -0.73 -9.10 14.89
C PHE A 32 -0.92 -9.66 16.31
N TYR A 33 -1.11 -8.81 17.32
CA TYR A 33 -1.22 -9.25 18.72
C TYR A 33 -2.57 -9.91 19.04
N ALA A 34 -3.65 -9.46 18.40
CA ALA A 34 -4.99 -10.07 18.49
C ALA A 34 -5.08 -11.46 17.81
N ARG A 35 -3.99 -11.98 17.26
CA ARG A 35 -3.96 -13.27 16.56
C ARG A 35 -5.03 -13.39 15.48
N SER A 36 -5.24 -12.30 14.72
CA SER A 36 -6.27 -12.20 13.70
C SER A 36 -6.17 -13.29 12.63
N LYS A 37 -7.28 -13.49 11.89
CA LYS A 37 -7.28 -14.37 10.70
C LYS A 37 -6.23 -13.94 9.67
N SER A 38 -6.04 -12.64 9.47
CA SER A 38 -5.05 -12.07 8.57
C SER A 38 -3.63 -12.47 8.98
N ARG A 39 -3.31 -12.41 10.28
CA ARG A 39 -2.03 -12.89 10.79
C ARG A 39 -1.80 -14.36 10.44
N ARG A 40 -2.77 -15.22 10.73
CA ARG A 40 -2.67 -16.66 10.45
C ARG A 40 -2.43 -16.93 8.96
N ILE A 41 -3.16 -16.25 8.08
CA ILE A 41 -3.00 -16.39 6.62
C ILE A 41 -1.58 -15.97 6.20
N THR A 42 -1.10 -14.82 6.71
CA THR A 42 0.25 -14.32 6.40
C THR A 42 1.33 -15.29 6.88
N GLU A 43 1.20 -15.85 8.10
CA GLU A 43 2.13 -16.85 8.63
C GLU A 43 2.21 -18.10 7.74
N ILE A 44 1.06 -18.61 7.29
CA ILE A 44 1.00 -19.79 6.39
C ILE A 44 1.65 -19.47 5.04
N ASN A 45 1.36 -18.31 4.46
CA ASN A 45 1.91 -17.91 3.17
C ASN A 45 3.44 -17.75 3.25
N LEU A 46 3.94 -17.07 4.28
CA LEU A 46 5.38 -16.91 4.49
C LEU A 46 6.10 -18.23 4.70
N ALA A 47 5.51 -19.16 5.47
CA ALA A 47 6.09 -20.48 5.66
C ALA A 47 6.18 -21.28 4.36
N ARG A 48 5.21 -21.13 3.46
CA ARG A 48 5.20 -21.80 2.14
C ARG A 48 6.16 -21.15 1.15
N CYS A 49 6.20 -19.81 1.11
CA CYS A 49 7.06 -19.09 0.16
C CYS A 49 8.53 -19.12 0.58
N PHE A 50 8.81 -19.18 1.88
CA PHE A 50 10.16 -19.12 2.44
C PHE A 50 10.42 -20.28 3.41
N PRO A 51 10.44 -21.54 2.92
CA PRO A 51 10.55 -22.72 3.78
C PRO A 51 11.88 -22.82 4.53
N LYS A 52 12.91 -22.10 4.07
CA LYS A 52 14.24 -22.05 4.71
C LYS A 52 14.35 -21.01 5.83
N ASN A 53 13.35 -20.15 5.99
CA ASN A 53 13.37 -19.16 7.06
C ASN A 53 13.19 -19.79 8.42
N THR A 54 13.88 -19.24 9.43
CA THR A 54 13.63 -19.59 10.82
C THR A 54 12.26 -19.05 11.29
N ALA A 55 11.68 -19.68 12.31
CA ALA A 55 10.43 -19.19 12.92
C ALA A 55 10.51 -17.72 13.35
N ARG A 56 11.68 -17.29 13.86
CA ARG A 56 11.94 -15.90 14.26
C ARG A 56 11.85 -14.93 13.08
N ILE A 57 12.41 -15.30 11.92
CA ILE A 57 12.36 -14.49 10.69
C ILE A 57 10.91 -14.38 10.23
N ASN A 58 10.18 -15.49 10.11
CA ASN A 58 8.79 -15.49 9.66
C ASN A 58 7.88 -14.70 10.59
N HIS A 59 8.08 -14.77 11.90
CA HIS A 59 7.33 -13.98 12.89
C HIS A 59 7.55 -12.48 12.70
N ARG A 60 8.79 -12.03 12.45
CA ARG A 60 9.10 -10.63 12.14
C ARG A 60 8.45 -10.20 10.84
N LEU A 61 8.62 -10.98 9.76
CA LEU A 61 8.03 -10.68 8.45
C LEU A 61 6.51 -10.63 8.51
N THR A 62 5.85 -11.51 9.27
CA THR A 62 4.39 -11.46 9.49
C THR A 62 3.97 -10.12 10.09
N ARG A 63 4.67 -9.67 11.13
CA ARG A 63 4.36 -8.38 11.78
C ARG A 63 4.56 -7.21 10.82
N GLU A 64 5.68 -7.19 10.10
CA GLU A 64 6.01 -6.13 9.14
C GLU A 64 5.02 -6.10 7.97
N SER A 65 4.63 -7.26 7.45
CA SER A 65 3.64 -7.39 6.38
C SER A 65 2.26 -6.86 6.79
N LEU A 66 1.79 -7.19 7.99
CA LEU A 66 0.50 -6.67 8.49
C LEU A 66 0.53 -5.16 8.68
N ILE A 67 1.63 -4.62 9.20
CA ILE A 67 1.82 -3.16 9.32
C ILE A 67 1.76 -2.51 7.94
N ALA A 68 2.57 -2.98 6.99
CA ALA A 68 2.62 -2.42 5.64
C ALA A 68 1.26 -2.48 4.93
N THR A 69 0.55 -3.62 5.04
CA THR A 69 -0.79 -3.78 4.47
C THR A 69 -1.78 -2.78 5.05
N CYS A 70 -1.78 -2.58 6.37
CA CYS A 70 -2.68 -1.62 7.02
C CYS A 70 -2.32 -0.17 6.67
N GLN A 71 -1.04 0.15 6.55
CA GLN A 71 -0.59 1.48 6.10
C GLN A 71 -1.07 1.76 4.68
N THR A 72 -0.85 0.85 3.74
CA THR A 72 -1.33 0.97 2.37
C THR A 72 -2.86 1.11 2.31
N ALA A 73 -3.59 0.28 3.05
CA ALA A 73 -5.05 0.34 3.08
C ALA A 73 -5.61 1.68 3.59
N LEU A 74 -4.91 2.33 4.55
CA LEU A 74 -5.31 3.66 5.03
C LEU A 74 -4.84 4.80 4.11
N GLU A 75 -3.77 4.61 3.35
CA GLU A 75 -3.33 5.58 2.34
C GLU A 75 -4.21 5.60 1.10
N THR A 76 -4.77 4.46 0.69
CA THR A 76 -5.59 4.33 -0.53
C THR A 76 -6.73 5.35 -0.62
N PRO A 77 -7.55 5.60 0.42
CA PRO A 77 -8.53 6.67 0.41
C PRO A 77 -7.94 8.06 0.16
N ALA A 78 -6.74 8.32 0.67
CA ALA A 78 -6.09 9.61 0.45
C ALA A 78 -5.58 9.75 -0.99
N VAL A 79 -5.12 8.66 -1.61
CA VAL A 79 -4.74 8.64 -3.03
C VAL A 79 -5.96 8.92 -3.91
N TRP A 80 -7.12 8.34 -3.61
CA TRP A 80 -8.35 8.57 -4.39
C TRP A 80 -8.97 9.96 -4.21
N CYS A 81 -8.72 10.63 -3.09
CA CYS A 81 -9.35 11.92 -2.75
C CYS A 81 -8.46 13.14 -2.99
N LYS A 82 -7.15 12.96 -3.09
CA LYS A 82 -6.21 14.07 -3.27
C LYS A 82 -5.94 14.34 -4.74
N ASP A 83 -5.65 15.60 -5.04
CA ASP A 83 -5.16 16.03 -6.36
C ASP A 83 -3.79 15.41 -6.66
N GLY A 84 -3.55 15.05 -7.93
CA GLY A 84 -2.31 14.46 -8.41
C GLY A 84 -1.05 15.26 -8.01
N LYS A 85 -1.11 16.60 -8.08
CA LYS A 85 -0.01 17.47 -7.66
C LYS A 85 0.40 17.26 -6.19
N ARG A 86 -0.58 17.00 -5.31
CA ARG A 86 -0.31 16.69 -3.90
C ARG A 86 0.23 15.28 -3.72
N LEU A 87 -0.19 14.34 -4.55
CA LEU A 87 0.29 12.96 -4.50
C LEU A 87 1.74 12.86 -4.97
N LEU A 88 2.14 13.67 -5.94
CA LEU A 88 3.54 13.74 -6.40
C LEU A 88 4.51 14.12 -5.27
N THR A 89 4.06 14.88 -4.26
CA THR A 89 4.89 15.18 -3.08
C THR A 89 5.15 13.97 -2.17
N TRP A 90 4.46 12.84 -2.40
CA TRP A 90 4.68 11.60 -1.68
C TRP A 90 5.74 10.70 -2.32
N ILE A 91 6.21 11.09 -3.49
CA ILE A 91 7.19 10.37 -4.29
C ILE A 91 8.53 11.08 -4.16
N ASP A 92 9.46 10.45 -3.46
CA ASP A 92 10.79 11.04 -3.21
C ASP A 92 11.71 10.89 -4.43
N ASN A 93 11.55 9.81 -5.20
CA ASN A 93 12.38 9.55 -6.37
C ASN A 93 11.63 8.70 -7.41
N GLN A 94 11.89 8.97 -8.69
CA GLN A 94 11.37 8.22 -9.82
C GLN A 94 12.55 7.66 -10.62
N ILE A 95 12.70 6.35 -10.64
CA ILE A 95 13.75 5.66 -11.38
C ILE A 95 13.13 5.05 -12.64
N GLY A 96 13.72 5.29 -13.81
CA GLY A 96 13.27 4.73 -15.08
C GLY A 96 12.14 5.51 -15.76
N GLN A 97 11.87 6.76 -15.34
CA GLN A 97 10.87 7.62 -15.96
C GLN A 97 11.15 7.83 -17.46
N GLU A 98 12.40 7.87 -17.85
CA GLU A 98 12.84 7.98 -19.23
C GLU A 98 12.34 6.81 -20.12
N TYR A 99 12.26 5.60 -19.58
CA TYR A 99 11.71 4.44 -20.30
C TYR A 99 10.21 4.57 -20.52
N LEU A 100 9.48 5.06 -19.52
CA LEU A 100 8.05 5.31 -19.63
C LEU A 100 7.77 6.40 -20.66
N GLN A 101 8.50 7.50 -20.61
CA GLN A 101 8.34 8.61 -21.57
C GLN A 101 8.67 8.16 -23.02
N ALA A 102 9.73 7.38 -23.21
CA ALA A 102 10.06 6.82 -24.50
C ALA A 102 9.00 5.83 -25.01
N ALA A 103 8.35 5.09 -24.11
CA ALA A 103 7.27 4.16 -24.46
C ALA A 103 5.96 4.84 -24.84
N ILE A 104 5.65 6.01 -24.24
CA ILE A 104 4.45 6.82 -24.52
C ILE A 104 4.58 7.62 -25.83
N ALA A 105 5.68 7.43 -26.59
CA ALA A 105 5.88 8.12 -27.86
C ALA A 105 4.63 8.05 -28.79
N PRO A 106 4.36 9.08 -29.61
CA PRO A 106 3.11 9.21 -30.35
C PRO A 106 2.81 7.99 -31.21
N ASP A 107 1.54 7.63 -31.27
CA ASP A 107 0.92 6.57 -32.08
C ASP A 107 1.10 5.11 -31.60
N LYS A 108 1.60 4.88 -30.38
CA LYS A 108 1.65 3.52 -29.80
C LYS A 108 1.02 3.49 -28.43
N GLY A 109 0.09 2.57 -28.22
CA GLY A 109 -0.45 2.29 -26.87
C GLY A 109 0.62 1.66 -25.99
N VAL A 110 0.60 1.99 -24.70
CA VAL A 110 1.48 1.41 -23.68
C VAL A 110 0.70 0.52 -22.74
N LEU A 111 1.16 -0.69 -22.52
CA LEU A 111 0.66 -1.58 -21.49
C LEU A 111 1.62 -1.53 -20.29
N LEU A 112 1.15 -0.93 -19.19
CA LEU A 112 1.92 -0.85 -17.96
C LEU A 112 1.53 -2.00 -17.02
N LEU A 113 2.49 -2.88 -16.71
CA LEU A 113 2.33 -3.93 -15.72
C LEU A 113 2.76 -3.42 -14.35
N VAL A 114 1.80 -3.20 -13.46
CA VAL A 114 2.04 -2.68 -12.11
C VAL A 114 1.85 -3.81 -11.10
N PRO A 115 2.90 -4.30 -10.43
CA PRO A 115 2.75 -5.30 -9.38
C PRO A 115 2.11 -4.68 -8.13
N HIS A 116 1.37 -5.49 -7.36
CA HIS A 116 0.78 -5.08 -6.08
C HIS A 116 1.85 -5.01 -4.97
N ILE A 117 2.83 -4.11 -5.13
CA ILE A 117 3.92 -3.87 -4.18
C ILE A 117 3.79 -2.44 -3.67
N GLY A 118 3.75 -2.27 -2.35
CA GLY A 118 3.54 -0.96 -1.74
C GLY A 118 2.20 -0.35 -2.11
N ASN A 119 2.13 0.97 -2.21
CA ASN A 119 0.93 1.69 -2.62
C ASN A 119 0.95 1.95 -4.14
N TRP A 120 0.69 0.91 -4.92
CA TRP A 120 0.68 0.95 -6.39
C TRP A 120 -0.38 1.93 -6.96
N GLU A 121 -1.41 2.29 -6.18
CA GLU A 121 -2.43 3.28 -6.57
C GLU A 121 -1.81 4.67 -6.87
N LEU A 122 -0.62 4.96 -6.34
CA LEU A 122 0.10 6.21 -6.65
C LEU A 122 0.47 6.35 -8.13
N TYR A 123 0.55 5.25 -8.88
CA TYR A 123 0.75 5.32 -10.34
C TYR A 123 -0.36 6.06 -11.08
N ASN A 124 -1.56 6.11 -10.51
CA ASN A 124 -2.67 6.88 -11.09
C ASN A 124 -2.45 8.41 -10.99
N ALA A 125 -1.45 8.86 -10.24
CA ALA A 125 -1.08 10.26 -10.08
C ALA A 125 0.06 10.71 -11.01
N LEU A 126 0.75 9.77 -11.66
CA LEU A 126 1.83 10.02 -12.62
C LEU A 126 1.29 10.22 -14.02
#